data_48e3465f33e8f459bb16630f8a759010
#
_entry.id   48e3465f33e8f459bb16630f8a759010
#
_cell.length_a   1.000
_cell.length_b   1.000
_cell.length_c   1.000
_cell.angle_alpha   90.00
_cell.angle_beta   90.00
_cell.angle_gamma   90.00
#
_symmetry.space_group_name_H-M   'P 1'
#
loop_
_entity.id
_entity.type
_entity.pdbx_description
1 polymer ?
#
loop_
_entity_poly.entity_id
_entity_poly.type
_entity_poly.pdbx_seq_one_letter_code
_entity_poly.pdbx_strand_id
1 'polypeptide(L)'
;SVVRAAHDLGLAVVPLAGPVSLLLALAASGLNGQSFAFVGYLPQDATERTQRIAALESLALRTGQTQLFIETPYRNSALLQALVQTLKSNTRLAVASGLTLESASIRSFPTSQWRGALPPGRHTPAVFAIGP
;
A
#
# COMPACT_ATOMS: atom_id res chain seq x y z
N SER A 1 -1.02 21.48 -3.69
CA SER A 1 0.11 21.28 -2.79
C SER A 1 0.06 19.88 -2.17
N VAL A 2 1.18 19.42 -1.65
CA VAL A 2 1.27 18.12 -0.99
C VAL A 2 0.36 18.07 0.24
N VAL A 3 0.29 19.13 1.01
CA VAL A 3 -0.56 19.21 2.20
C VAL A 3 -2.03 19.08 1.81
N ARG A 4 -2.43 19.77 0.76
CA ARG A 4 -3.81 19.69 0.29
C ARG A 4 -4.17 18.31 -0.23
N ALA A 5 -3.27 17.68 -0.97
CA ALA A 5 -3.46 16.32 -1.45
C ALA A 5 -3.60 15.33 -0.29
N ALA A 6 -2.83 15.52 0.78
CA ALA A 6 -2.93 14.66 1.97
C ALA A 6 -4.30 14.79 2.63
N HIS A 7 -4.83 15.99 2.75
CA HIS A 7 -6.18 16.21 3.30
C HIS A 7 -7.25 15.59 2.41
N ASP A 8 -7.14 15.77 1.09
CA ASP A 8 -8.11 15.22 0.14
C ASP A 8 -8.13 13.70 0.15
N LEU A 9 -7.00 13.07 0.49
CA LEU A 9 -6.89 11.63 0.62
C LEU A 9 -7.24 11.12 2.02
N GLY A 10 -7.57 12.00 2.94
CA GLY A 10 -7.87 11.61 4.31
C GLY A 10 -6.66 11.28 5.16
N LEU A 11 -5.46 11.64 4.70
CA LEU A 11 -4.23 11.45 5.47
C LEU A 11 -4.12 12.48 6.57
N ALA A 12 -3.63 12.06 7.74
CA ALA A 12 -3.26 13.00 8.79
C ALA A 12 -2.03 13.79 8.33
N VAL A 13 -2.12 15.11 8.38
CA VAL A 13 -0.99 15.96 8.06
C VAL A 13 -0.14 16.09 9.31
N VAL A 14 0.92 15.31 9.37
CA VAL A 14 1.95 15.40 10.40
C VAL A 14 3.22 15.90 9.73
N PRO A 15 4.17 16.47 10.49
CA PRO A 15 5.42 16.95 9.89
C PRO A 15 6.31 15.77 9.46
N LEU A 16 5.72 14.74 8.90
CA LEU A 16 6.37 13.59 8.32
C LEU A 16 6.06 13.64 6.82
N ALA A 17 6.96 14.21 6.05
CA ALA A 17 6.82 14.24 4.61
C ALA A 17 6.90 12.82 3.99
N GLY A 18 7.48 11.86 4.70
CA GLY A 18 7.71 10.50 4.23
C GLY A 18 6.47 9.79 3.71
N PRO A 19 5.39 9.61 4.50
CA PRO A 19 4.20 8.89 4.02
C PRO A 19 3.56 9.52 2.79
N VAL A 20 3.51 10.85 2.72
CA VAL A 20 2.93 11.55 1.57
C VAL A 20 3.83 11.39 0.35
N SER A 21 5.14 11.49 0.53
CA SER A 21 6.10 11.27 -0.56
C SER A 21 6.03 9.85 -1.10
N LEU A 22 5.89 8.86 -0.21
CA LEU A 22 5.72 7.46 -0.60
C LEU A 22 4.44 7.25 -1.39
N LEU A 23 3.35 7.90 -0.99
CA LEU A 23 2.08 7.83 -1.68
C LEU A 23 2.22 8.36 -3.13
N LEU A 24 2.86 9.52 -3.28
CA LEU A 24 3.11 10.11 -4.60
C LEU A 24 4.01 9.21 -5.45
N ALA A 25 5.02 8.61 -4.86
CA ALA A 25 5.91 7.69 -5.55
C ALA A 25 5.16 6.44 -6.04
N LEU A 26 4.26 5.91 -5.23
CA LEU A 26 3.41 4.78 -5.65
C LEU A 26 2.50 5.15 -6.80
N ALA A 27 1.94 6.35 -6.80
CA ALA A 27 1.10 6.82 -7.88
C ALA A 27 1.87 6.85 -9.21
N ALA A 28 3.19 7.02 -9.16
CA ALA A 28 4.05 7.04 -10.34
C ALA A 28 4.64 5.67 -10.70
N SER A 29 4.34 4.60 -9.95
CA SER A 29 5.04 3.33 -10.04
C SER A 29 4.43 2.31 -11.01
N GLY A 30 3.63 2.75 -11.97
CA GLY A 30 3.04 1.85 -12.97
C GLY A 30 1.66 1.33 -12.62
N LEU A 31 1.13 1.65 -11.45
CA LEU A 31 -0.26 1.46 -11.11
C LEU A 31 -1.10 2.63 -11.67
N ASN A 32 -2.42 2.46 -11.70
CA ASN A 32 -3.29 3.53 -12.20
C ASN A 32 -3.25 4.74 -11.27
N GLY A 33 -2.40 5.69 -11.59
CA GLY A 33 -2.24 6.93 -10.82
C GLY A 33 -3.36 7.95 -11.05
N GLN A 34 -4.24 7.72 -12.03
CA GLN A 34 -5.36 8.62 -12.32
C GLN A 34 -6.62 8.23 -11.55
N SER A 35 -6.68 6.98 -11.08
CA SER A 35 -7.82 6.51 -10.29
C SER A 35 -7.29 5.65 -9.16
N PHE A 36 -7.31 6.21 -7.96
CA PHE A 36 -6.89 5.49 -6.76
C PHE A 36 -7.73 5.93 -5.56
N ALA A 37 -7.83 5.05 -4.57
CA ALA A 37 -8.50 5.34 -3.32
C ALA A 37 -7.56 5.05 -2.16
N PHE A 38 -7.50 5.95 -1.21
CA PHE A 38 -6.78 5.74 0.04
C PHE A 38 -7.75 5.21 1.08
N VAL A 39 -7.50 3.99 1.54
CA VAL A 39 -8.39 3.26 2.45
C VAL A 39 -8.01 3.46 3.91
N GLY A 40 -6.76 3.85 4.18
CA GLY A 40 -6.25 3.99 5.54
C GLY A 40 -5.73 2.67 6.08
N TYR A 41 -6.05 2.37 7.33
CA TYR A 41 -5.65 1.13 7.98
C TYR A 41 -6.62 0.01 7.66
N LEU A 42 -6.09 -1.21 7.50
CA LEU A 42 -6.92 -2.41 7.42
C LEU A 42 -7.24 -2.92 8.83
N PRO A 43 -8.30 -3.74 8.99
CA PRO A 43 -8.60 -4.33 10.30
C PRO A 43 -7.44 -5.13 10.86
N GLN A 44 -7.30 -5.12 12.18
CA GLN A 44 -6.25 -5.89 12.86
C GLN A 44 -6.62 -7.36 13.03
N ASP A 45 -7.92 -7.66 13.15
CA ASP A 45 -8.39 -9.04 13.21
C ASP A 45 -8.07 -9.75 11.91
N ALA A 46 -7.47 -10.94 12.01
CA ALA A 46 -6.98 -11.68 10.85
C ALA A 46 -8.10 -12.03 9.87
N THR A 47 -9.25 -12.45 10.37
CA THR A 47 -10.40 -12.81 9.53
C THR A 47 -10.98 -11.58 8.82
N GLU A 48 -11.20 -10.50 9.56
CA GLU A 48 -11.72 -9.25 9.00
C GLU A 48 -10.73 -8.67 7.99
N ARG A 49 -9.43 -8.74 8.28
CA ARG A 49 -8.39 -8.25 7.37
C ARG A 49 -8.40 -9.02 6.06
N THR A 50 -8.48 -10.35 6.12
CA THR A 50 -8.55 -11.18 4.92
C THR A 50 -9.77 -10.84 4.08
N GLN A 51 -10.92 -10.67 4.71
CA GLN A 51 -12.15 -10.29 4.02
C GLN A 51 -12.04 -8.91 3.37
N ARG A 52 -11.41 -7.97 4.08
CA ARG A 52 -11.23 -6.61 3.56
C ARG A 52 -10.27 -6.59 2.38
N ILE A 53 -9.17 -7.32 2.45
CA ILE A 53 -8.21 -7.45 1.34
C ILE A 53 -8.92 -8.02 0.11
N ALA A 54 -9.69 -9.09 0.27
CA ALA A 54 -10.41 -9.69 -0.84
C ALA A 54 -11.42 -8.73 -1.46
N ALA A 55 -12.12 -7.95 -0.64
CA ALA A 55 -13.08 -6.96 -1.12
C ALA A 55 -12.39 -5.83 -1.91
N LEU A 56 -11.27 -5.34 -1.40
CA LEU A 56 -10.48 -4.30 -2.07
C LEU A 56 -9.88 -4.80 -3.38
N GLU A 57 -9.41 -6.04 -3.41
CA GLU A 57 -8.91 -6.66 -4.64
C GLU A 57 -10.02 -6.76 -5.69
N SER A 58 -11.19 -7.23 -5.31
CA SER A 58 -12.32 -7.33 -6.20
C SER A 58 -12.69 -5.96 -6.79
N LEU A 59 -12.71 -4.93 -5.94
CA LEU A 59 -12.99 -3.57 -6.38
C LEU A 59 -11.92 -3.08 -7.36
N ALA A 60 -10.65 -3.29 -7.05
CA ALA A 60 -9.54 -2.85 -7.89
C ALA A 60 -9.58 -3.53 -9.26
N LEU A 61 -9.80 -4.85 -9.30
CA LEU A 61 -9.84 -5.60 -10.55
C LEU A 61 -11.05 -5.25 -11.39
N ARG A 62 -12.19 -4.96 -10.76
CA ARG A 62 -13.44 -4.63 -11.46
C ARG A 62 -13.43 -3.23 -12.04
N THR A 63 -12.85 -2.25 -11.31
CA THR A 63 -12.92 -0.84 -11.69
C THR A 63 -11.63 -0.29 -12.25
N GLY A 64 -10.51 -0.99 -12.09
CA GLY A 64 -9.18 -0.48 -12.41
C GLY A 64 -8.62 0.48 -11.38
N GLN A 65 -9.36 0.77 -10.31
CA GLN A 65 -8.92 1.71 -9.28
C GLN A 65 -7.90 1.07 -8.35
N THR A 66 -6.72 1.72 -8.23
CA THR A 66 -5.70 1.29 -7.28
C THR A 66 -6.17 1.55 -5.85
N GLN A 67 -6.02 0.57 -4.99
CA GLN A 67 -6.35 0.68 -3.56
C GLN A 67 -5.06 0.87 -2.77
N LEU A 68 -4.98 1.94 -1.99
CA LEU A 68 -3.83 2.31 -1.18
C LEU A 68 -4.17 2.17 0.29
N PHE A 69 -3.27 1.59 1.06
CA PHE A 69 -3.46 1.44 2.50
C PHE A 69 -2.13 1.44 3.23
N ILE A 70 -2.21 1.65 4.53
CA ILE A 70 -1.04 1.73 5.40
C ILE A 70 -1.22 0.80 6.59
N GLU A 71 -0.11 0.56 7.28
CA GLU A 71 -0.11 -0.16 8.55
C GLU A 71 0.90 0.49 9.48
N THR A 72 0.76 0.25 10.77
CA THR A 72 1.78 0.64 11.74
C THR A 72 3.08 -0.08 11.39
N PRO A 73 4.25 0.61 11.41
CA PRO A 73 5.48 0.01 10.89
C PRO A 73 5.83 -1.37 11.45
N TYR A 74 5.62 -1.59 12.74
CA TYR A 74 5.91 -2.89 13.35
C TYR A 74 4.99 -4.02 12.88
N ARG A 75 3.88 -3.71 12.19
CA ARG A 75 2.95 -4.70 11.62
C ARG A 75 3.10 -4.85 10.10
N ASN A 76 4.04 -4.15 9.48
CA ASN A 76 4.23 -4.21 8.03
C ASN A 76 4.50 -5.63 7.54
N SER A 77 5.29 -6.39 8.29
CA SER A 77 5.59 -7.78 7.94
C SER A 77 4.34 -8.65 7.94
N ALA A 78 3.50 -8.52 8.97
CA ALA A 78 2.27 -9.28 9.08
C ALA A 78 1.29 -8.91 7.96
N LEU A 79 1.20 -7.62 7.62
CA LEU A 79 0.35 -7.17 6.52
C LEU A 79 0.84 -7.70 5.18
N LEU A 80 2.14 -7.61 4.91
CA LEU A 80 2.70 -8.13 3.66
C LEU A 80 2.41 -9.62 3.51
N GLN A 81 2.58 -10.39 4.58
CA GLN A 81 2.29 -11.82 4.56
C GLN A 81 0.81 -12.08 4.28
N ALA A 82 -0.09 -11.34 4.92
CA ALA A 82 -1.53 -11.48 4.69
C ALA A 82 -1.90 -11.16 3.24
N LEU A 83 -1.29 -10.13 2.65
CA LEU A 83 -1.52 -9.77 1.26
C LEU A 83 -1.04 -10.87 0.31
N VAL A 84 0.16 -11.37 0.51
CA VAL A 84 0.73 -12.43 -0.34
C VAL A 84 -0.10 -13.70 -0.27
N GLN A 85 -0.67 -14.01 0.89
CA GLN A 85 -1.51 -15.20 1.08
C GLN A 85 -2.92 -15.04 0.53
N THR A 86 -3.45 -13.83 0.50
CA THR A 86 -4.86 -13.58 0.17
C THR A 86 -5.05 -13.16 -1.28
N LEU A 87 -4.16 -12.34 -1.83
CA LEU A 87 -4.30 -11.82 -3.17
C LEU A 87 -4.11 -12.91 -4.22
N LYS A 88 -4.80 -12.75 -5.35
CA LYS A 88 -4.58 -13.61 -6.52
C LYS A 88 -3.17 -13.40 -7.05
N SER A 89 -2.61 -14.44 -7.65
CA SER A 89 -1.21 -14.45 -8.08
C SER A 89 -0.87 -13.38 -9.10
N ASN A 90 -1.81 -12.96 -9.92
CA ASN A 90 -1.61 -11.96 -10.96
C ASN A 90 -2.01 -10.54 -10.53
N THR A 91 -2.56 -10.36 -9.34
CA THR A 91 -2.84 -9.03 -8.81
C THR A 91 -1.52 -8.34 -8.49
N ARG A 92 -1.36 -7.11 -8.96
CA ARG A 92 -0.14 -6.36 -8.68
C ARG A 92 -0.15 -5.82 -7.26
N LEU A 93 0.95 -6.03 -6.57
CA LEU A 93 1.18 -5.52 -5.22
C LEU A 93 2.40 -4.62 -5.27
N ALA A 94 2.25 -3.39 -4.80
CA ALA A 94 3.33 -2.44 -4.70
C ALA A 94 3.52 -2.02 -3.24
N VAL A 95 4.77 -1.85 -2.86
CA VAL A 95 5.14 -1.39 -1.52
C VAL A 95 6.19 -0.29 -1.68
N ALA A 96 5.88 0.88 -1.15
CA ALA A 96 6.85 1.97 -1.02
C ALA A 96 7.18 2.13 0.45
N SER A 97 8.46 2.13 0.78
CA SER A 97 8.93 2.22 2.17
C SER A 97 10.16 3.12 2.27
N GLY A 98 10.32 3.77 3.41
CA GLY A 98 11.44 4.64 3.68
C GLY A 98 11.08 5.78 4.60
N LEU A 99 12.10 6.44 5.16
CA LEU A 99 11.92 7.59 6.04
C LEU A 99 11.90 8.89 5.26
N THR A 100 12.57 8.93 4.13
CA THR A 100 12.65 10.11 3.24
C THR A 100 12.44 9.67 1.80
N LEU A 101 12.14 10.62 0.93
CA LEU A 101 12.02 10.32 -0.50
C LEU A 101 13.33 9.77 -1.08
N GLU A 102 14.47 10.26 -0.61
CA GLU A 102 15.78 9.78 -1.06
C GLU A 102 16.07 8.36 -0.64
N SER A 103 15.58 7.95 0.53
CA SER A 103 15.76 6.59 1.05
C SER A 103 14.61 5.66 0.67
N ALA A 104 13.61 6.14 -0.08
CA ALA A 104 12.44 5.35 -0.40
C ALA A 104 12.79 4.17 -1.31
N SER A 105 12.27 3.02 -0.96
CA SER A 105 12.33 1.81 -1.77
C SER A 105 10.93 1.53 -2.31
N ILE A 106 10.82 1.40 -3.63
CA ILE A 106 9.55 1.11 -4.28
C ILE A 106 9.68 -0.22 -4.99
N ARG A 107 8.81 -1.17 -4.61
CA ARG A 107 8.75 -2.49 -5.22
C ARG A 107 7.34 -2.71 -5.75
N SER A 108 7.22 -3.13 -7.00
CA SER A 108 5.92 -3.35 -7.64
C SER A 108 6.01 -4.60 -8.51
N PHE A 109 5.32 -5.65 -8.09
CA PHE A 109 5.34 -6.95 -8.77
C PHE A 109 3.97 -7.61 -8.70
N PRO A 110 3.65 -8.53 -9.62
CA PRO A 110 2.53 -9.44 -9.39
C PRO A 110 2.72 -10.18 -8.06
N THR A 111 1.64 -10.48 -7.37
CA THR A 111 1.70 -11.09 -6.04
C THR A 111 2.52 -12.38 -6.02
N SER A 112 2.48 -13.15 -7.11
CA SER A 112 3.27 -14.39 -7.20
C SER A 112 4.78 -14.18 -7.06
N GLN A 113 5.27 -12.99 -7.39
CA GLN A 113 6.70 -12.67 -7.30
C GLN A 113 7.11 -12.14 -5.92
N TRP A 114 6.14 -11.95 -5.03
CA TRP A 114 6.41 -11.46 -3.67
C TRP A 114 6.76 -12.58 -2.70
N ARG A 115 6.59 -13.83 -3.06
CA ARG A 115 6.90 -14.96 -2.17
C ARG A 115 8.38 -14.94 -1.83
N GLY A 116 8.70 -14.98 -0.54
CA GLY A 116 10.06 -14.93 -0.05
C GLY A 116 10.70 -13.54 -0.07
N ALA A 117 9.98 -12.51 -0.53
CA ALA A 117 10.50 -11.14 -0.48
C ALA A 117 10.59 -10.65 0.96
N LEU A 118 11.62 -9.84 1.22
CA LEU A 118 11.79 -9.25 2.55
C LEU A 118 10.75 -8.16 2.80
N PRO A 119 10.13 -8.14 3.98
CA PRO A 119 9.20 -7.07 4.33
C PRO A 119 9.95 -5.75 4.59
N PRO A 120 9.22 -4.62 4.63
CA PRO A 120 9.81 -3.37 5.14
C PRO A 120 10.30 -3.54 6.58
N GLY A 121 11.30 -2.76 6.96
CA GLY A 121 11.83 -2.81 8.32
C GLY A 121 10.77 -2.48 9.37
N ARG A 122 10.95 -2.98 10.59
CA ARG A 122 9.96 -2.82 11.68
C ARG A 122 9.68 -1.37 12.03
N HIS A 123 10.63 -0.49 11.77
CA HIS A 123 10.51 0.94 12.11
C HIS A 123 10.41 1.81 10.86
N THR A 124 10.19 1.20 9.71
CA THR A 124 10.18 1.90 8.44
C THR A 124 8.73 2.13 7.99
N PRO A 125 8.31 3.39 7.82
CA PRO A 125 6.99 3.66 7.27
C PRO A 125 6.84 3.05 5.88
N ALA A 126 5.65 2.55 5.58
CA ALA A 126 5.37 1.95 4.27
C ALA A 126 3.96 2.26 3.83
N VAL A 127 3.78 2.37 2.52
CA VAL A 127 2.47 2.47 1.88
C VAL A 127 2.33 1.28 0.95
N PHE A 128 1.19 0.62 1.02
CA PHE A 128 0.87 -0.56 0.21
C PHE A 128 -0.17 -0.18 -0.83
N ALA A 129 -0.06 -0.77 -2.01
CA ALA A 129 -1.03 -0.56 -3.09
C ALA A 129 -1.30 -1.86 -3.82
N ILE A 130 -2.57 -2.08 -4.18
CA ILE A 130 -2.97 -3.21 -5.00
C ILE A 130 -3.75 -2.73 -6.21
N GLY A 131 -3.59 -3.44 -7.33
CA GLY A 131 -4.29 -3.12 -8.57
C GLY A 131 -4.11 -4.22 -9.61
N PRO A 132 -4.79 -4.04 -10.76
CA PRO A 132 -4.64 -4.98 -11.86
C PRO A 132 -3.26 -4.99 -12.49
#